data_d4f17867f5375dedbb3c2baef9cca0ba
#
_entry.id   d4f17867f5375dedbb3c2baef9cca0ba
#
_cell.length_a   1.000
_cell.length_b   1.000
_cell.length_c   1.000
_cell.angle_alpha   90.00
_cell.angle_beta   90.00
_cell.angle_gamma   90.00
#
_symmetry.space_group_name_H-M   'P 1'
#
loop_
_entity.id
_entity.type
_entity.pdbx_description
1 polymer ?
#
loop_
_entity_poly.entity_id
_entity_poly.type
_entity_poly.pdbx_seq_one_letter_code
_entity_poly.pdbx_strand_id
1 'polypeptide(L)'
;MQGVNLANCISTNQVSTVSVAACLSAGGGLESVIQKITQLCQETPAPQRKGVCVFVDSLTALYGLTSSPQEWQAFLHYCQALACVTKGRYVCVLVAHEDVEDDAHWIRRLRHAAQTEIEVRALESGASQDVAGQVLLTRRKASRTISREVNASDPLEEPQKMFFKLGAGDIRFFQ
;
A
#
# COMPACT_ATOMS: atom_id res chain seq x y z
N MET A 1 0.84 17.26 -16.39
CA MET A 1 0.29 17.05 -15.01
C MET A 1 1.09 17.91 -14.05
N GLN A 2 0.43 18.66 -13.19
CA GLN A 2 1.13 19.34 -12.10
C GLN A 2 1.47 18.30 -11.04
N GLY A 3 2.76 18.23 -10.65
CA GLY A 3 3.19 17.36 -9.56
C GLY A 3 2.57 17.76 -8.23
N VAL A 4 2.28 16.81 -7.35
CA VAL A 4 1.79 17.07 -6.00
C VAL A 4 2.95 17.61 -5.15
N ASN A 5 2.79 18.79 -4.58
CA ASN A 5 3.76 19.32 -3.62
C ASN A 5 3.48 18.75 -2.24
N LEU A 6 4.23 17.69 -1.87
CA LEU A 6 4.06 16.98 -0.60
C LEU A 6 4.26 17.90 0.62
N ALA A 7 5.23 18.81 0.58
CA ALA A 7 5.47 19.76 1.68
C ALA A 7 4.25 20.66 1.93
N ASN A 8 3.59 21.11 0.87
CA ASN A 8 2.36 21.88 0.98
C ASN A 8 1.20 21.03 1.53
N CYS A 9 1.08 19.77 1.11
CA CYS A 9 0.06 18.87 1.64
C CYS A 9 0.26 18.58 3.14
N ILE A 10 1.49 18.46 3.60
CA ILE A 10 1.82 18.32 5.04
C ILE A 10 1.46 19.58 5.81
N SER A 11 1.86 20.76 5.32
CA SER A 11 1.58 22.04 5.99
C SER A 11 0.07 22.37 6.06
N THR A 12 -0.72 21.86 5.13
CA THR A 12 -2.19 22.02 5.11
C THR A 12 -2.96 20.87 5.80
N ASN A 13 -2.27 19.99 6.53
CA ASN A 13 -2.85 18.82 7.20
C ASN A 13 -3.62 17.86 6.27
N GLN A 14 -3.32 17.87 4.98
CA GLN A 14 -3.86 16.90 4.02
C GLN A 14 -3.09 15.57 4.06
N VAL A 15 -1.83 15.60 4.49
CA VAL A 15 -0.96 14.44 4.67
C VAL A 15 -0.35 14.50 6.06
N SER A 16 -0.48 13.42 6.81
CA SER A 16 0.20 13.20 8.09
C SER A 16 1.22 12.09 7.93
N THR A 17 2.39 12.27 8.51
CA THR A 17 3.47 11.26 8.48
C THR A 17 3.63 10.60 9.84
N VAL A 18 3.83 9.28 9.86
CA VAL A 18 4.16 8.52 11.05
C VAL A 18 5.61 8.04 10.95
N SER A 19 6.45 8.51 11.86
CA SER A 19 7.83 8.02 11.96
C SER A 19 7.84 6.71 12.73
N VAL A 20 8.10 5.62 12.04
CA VAL A 20 8.22 4.29 12.64
C VAL A 20 9.36 4.27 13.66
N ALA A 21 10.51 4.85 13.32
CA ALA A 21 11.65 4.92 14.24
C ALA A 21 11.30 5.60 15.57
N ALA A 22 10.51 6.70 15.54
CA ALA A 22 10.05 7.37 16.74
C ALA A 22 9.07 6.51 17.56
N CYS A 23 8.20 5.75 16.91
CA CYS A 23 7.30 4.82 17.58
C CYS A 23 8.05 3.68 18.25
N LEU A 24 9.02 3.07 17.56
CA LEU A 24 9.79 1.94 18.07
C LEU A 24 10.75 2.35 19.22
N SER A 25 11.35 3.54 19.14
CA SER A 25 12.23 4.05 20.21
C SER A 25 11.50 4.30 21.53
N ALA A 26 10.17 4.45 21.49
CA ALA A 26 9.34 4.51 22.69
C ALA A 26 9.04 3.14 23.34
N GLY A 27 9.58 2.05 22.79
CA GLY A 27 9.49 0.70 23.35
C GLY A 27 8.18 -0.04 23.03
N GLY A 28 7.34 0.49 22.15
CA GLY A 28 5.98 -0.03 21.88
C GLY A 28 5.84 -0.99 20.70
N GLY A 29 6.90 -1.37 20.01
CA GLY A 29 6.86 -2.24 18.85
C GLY A 29 5.94 -1.71 17.72
N LEU A 30 5.49 -2.58 16.84
CA LEU A 30 4.52 -2.22 15.77
C LEU A 30 3.15 -1.83 16.30
N GLU A 31 2.81 -2.24 17.52
CA GLU A 31 1.56 -1.81 18.16
C GLU A 31 1.49 -0.30 18.30
N SER A 32 2.59 0.37 18.66
CA SER A 32 2.65 1.82 18.77
C SER A 32 2.43 2.52 17.43
N VAL A 33 2.87 1.92 16.33
CA VAL A 33 2.59 2.40 14.97
C VAL A 33 1.09 2.31 14.66
N ILE A 34 0.47 1.18 14.98
CA ILE A 34 -0.98 0.96 14.82
C ILE A 34 -1.77 2.00 15.63
N GLN A 35 -1.41 2.20 16.89
CA GLN A 35 -2.07 3.19 17.76
C GLN A 35 -1.96 4.60 17.19
N LYS A 36 -0.79 4.97 16.65
CA LYS A 36 -0.59 6.28 16.03
C LYS A 36 -1.41 6.47 14.75
N ILE A 37 -1.46 5.45 13.90
CA ILE A 37 -2.32 5.47 12.70
C ILE A 37 -3.79 5.64 13.10
N THR A 38 -4.25 4.86 14.10
CA THR A 38 -5.62 4.92 14.59
C THR A 38 -5.96 6.31 15.12
N GLN A 39 -5.09 6.89 15.93
CA GLN A 39 -5.23 8.23 16.47
C GLN A 39 -5.42 9.26 15.35
N LEU A 40 -4.51 9.28 14.36
CA LEU A 40 -4.59 10.21 13.23
C LEU A 40 -5.89 10.03 12.42
N CYS A 41 -6.31 8.79 12.23
CA CYS A 41 -7.57 8.49 11.57
C CYS A 41 -8.78 9.02 12.35
N GLN A 42 -8.74 9.03 13.69
CA GLN A 42 -9.83 9.54 14.54
C GLN A 42 -9.84 11.06 14.63
N GLU A 43 -8.68 11.69 14.66
CA GLU A 43 -8.52 13.14 14.76
C GLU A 43 -9.02 13.89 13.51
N THR A 44 -9.14 13.20 12.37
CA THR A 44 -9.66 13.83 11.15
C THR A 44 -11.16 14.14 11.29
N PRO A 45 -11.61 15.40 11.20
CA PRO A 45 -13.01 15.78 11.42
C PRO A 45 -13.97 15.10 10.44
N ALA A 46 -15.13 14.68 10.93
CA ALA A 46 -16.13 13.91 10.18
C ALA A 46 -16.57 14.55 8.84
N PRO A 47 -16.81 15.87 8.72
CA PRO A 47 -17.22 16.50 7.47
C PRO A 47 -16.11 16.52 6.41
N GLN A 48 -14.85 16.42 6.81
CA GLN A 48 -13.69 16.39 5.90
C GLN A 48 -13.29 14.96 5.48
N ARG A 49 -13.89 13.93 6.09
CA ARG A 49 -13.61 12.51 5.80
C ARG A 49 -14.26 12.05 4.50
N LYS A 50 -13.81 12.59 3.37
CA LYS A 50 -14.19 12.06 2.05
C LYS A 50 -13.57 10.70 1.76
N GLY A 51 -12.43 10.40 2.38
CA GLY A 51 -11.68 9.14 2.32
C GLY A 51 -10.31 9.35 2.97
N VAL A 52 -9.77 8.30 3.57
CA VAL A 52 -8.41 8.29 4.14
C VAL A 52 -7.61 7.24 3.40
N CYS A 53 -6.42 7.60 2.93
CA CYS A 53 -5.47 6.66 2.39
C CYS A 53 -4.32 6.50 3.39
N VAL A 54 -4.11 5.26 3.84
CA VAL A 54 -2.94 4.88 4.63
C VAL A 54 -1.92 4.27 3.69
N PHE A 55 -0.77 4.91 3.56
CA PHE A 55 0.30 4.47 2.69
C PHE A 55 1.48 3.98 3.55
N VAL A 56 1.89 2.72 3.39
CA VAL A 56 2.99 2.10 4.13
C VAL A 56 4.12 1.76 3.15
N ASP A 57 5.22 2.49 3.27
CA ASP A 57 6.41 2.29 2.44
C ASP A 57 7.68 2.15 3.33
N SER A 58 8.25 0.97 3.46
CA SER A 58 7.86 -0.31 2.87
C SER A 58 7.60 -1.35 3.94
N LEU A 59 6.75 -2.33 3.63
CA LEU A 59 6.50 -3.46 4.52
C LEU A 59 7.74 -4.31 4.76
N THR A 60 8.60 -4.47 3.75
CA THR A 60 9.87 -5.20 3.84
C THR A 60 10.77 -4.59 4.92
N ALA A 61 10.90 -3.27 4.95
CA ALA A 61 11.66 -2.58 6.00
C ALA A 61 11.03 -2.75 7.39
N LEU A 62 9.70 -2.71 7.48
CA LEU A 62 8.98 -2.92 8.73
C LEU A 62 9.11 -4.34 9.26
N TYR A 63 9.08 -5.33 8.37
CA TYR A 63 9.25 -6.74 8.75
C TYR A 63 10.58 -6.98 9.44
N GLY A 64 11.66 -6.39 8.93
CA GLY A 64 12.99 -6.46 9.55
C GLY A 64 13.10 -5.82 10.94
N LEU A 65 12.12 -5.02 11.35
CA LEU A 65 12.05 -4.36 12.66
C LEU A 65 11.12 -5.07 13.65
N THR A 66 10.44 -6.15 13.25
CA THR A 66 9.51 -6.87 14.11
C THR A 66 10.23 -7.72 15.14
N SER A 67 9.67 -7.78 16.35
CA SER A 67 10.19 -8.61 17.44
C SER A 67 9.73 -10.07 17.34
N SER A 68 8.63 -10.32 16.62
CA SER A 68 8.07 -11.67 16.48
C SER A 68 7.18 -11.81 15.25
N PRO A 69 7.02 -13.04 14.72
CA PRO A 69 6.08 -13.32 13.64
C PRO A 69 4.62 -12.99 14.01
N GLN A 70 4.26 -13.10 15.28
CA GLN A 70 2.92 -12.79 15.78
C GLN A 70 2.63 -11.30 15.70
N GLU A 71 3.58 -10.46 16.09
CA GLU A 71 3.49 -9.00 15.97
C GLU A 71 3.30 -8.59 14.50
N TRP A 72 4.05 -9.20 13.59
CA TRP A 72 3.92 -8.96 12.17
C TRP A 72 2.53 -9.33 11.63
N GLN A 73 2.04 -10.51 11.99
CA GLN A 73 0.71 -10.95 11.58
C GLN A 73 -0.40 -10.03 12.11
N ALA A 74 -0.28 -9.58 13.36
CA ALA A 74 -1.23 -8.63 13.95
C ALA A 74 -1.24 -7.30 13.17
N PHE A 75 -0.06 -6.79 12.79
CA PHE A 75 0.06 -5.56 12.00
C PHE A 75 -0.60 -5.71 10.62
N LEU A 76 -0.31 -6.78 9.90
CA LEU A 76 -0.93 -7.04 8.58
C LEU A 76 -2.45 -7.19 8.69
N HIS A 77 -2.92 -7.91 9.71
CA HIS A 77 -4.35 -8.06 9.97
C HIS A 77 -5.02 -6.73 10.24
N TYR A 78 -4.39 -5.86 11.01
CA TYR A 78 -4.87 -4.50 11.26
C TYR A 78 -5.01 -3.69 9.98
N CYS A 79 -3.99 -3.71 9.09
CA CYS A 79 -4.03 -3.02 7.81
C CYS A 79 -5.20 -3.50 6.93
N GLN A 80 -5.46 -4.82 6.93
CA GLN A 80 -6.59 -5.41 6.22
C GLN A 80 -7.93 -5.00 6.84
N ALA A 81 -8.03 -5.03 8.17
CA ALA A 81 -9.24 -4.64 8.90
C ALA A 81 -9.59 -3.16 8.68
N LEU A 82 -8.61 -2.27 8.63
CA LEU A 82 -8.83 -0.86 8.30
C LEU A 82 -9.55 -0.69 6.95
N ALA A 83 -9.13 -1.44 5.93
CA ALA A 83 -9.74 -1.38 4.61
C ALA A 83 -11.17 -1.96 4.60
N CYS A 84 -11.43 -3.03 5.36
CA CYS A 84 -12.71 -3.74 5.37
C CYS A 84 -13.79 -3.07 6.24
N VAL A 85 -13.44 -2.68 7.48
CA VAL A 85 -14.42 -2.22 8.49
C VAL A 85 -15.03 -0.85 8.14
N THR A 86 -14.37 -0.07 7.34
CA THR A 86 -14.72 1.34 7.11
C THR A 86 -15.64 1.59 5.91
N LYS A 87 -16.23 0.56 5.32
CA LYS A 87 -17.19 0.66 4.20
C LYS A 87 -16.67 1.52 3.03
N GLY A 88 -15.40 1.29 2.64
CA GLY A 88 -14.78 1.99 1.51
C GLY A 88 -14.34 3.43 1.80
N ARG A 89 -14.29 3.86 3.06
CA ARG A 89 -13.75 5.17 3.44
C ARG A 89 -12.23 5.17 3.59
N TYR A 90 -11.62 3.99 3.72
CA TYR A 90 -10.19 3.85 3.87
C TYR A 90 -9.64 3.01 2.72
N VAL A 91 -8.52 3.44 2.21
CA VAL A 91 -7.68 2.69 1.28
C VAL A 91 -6.35 2.46 1.97
N CYS A 92 -5.89 1.23 2.00
CA CYS A 92 -4.57 0.89 2.52
C CYS A 92 -3.69 0.50 1.33
N VAL A 93 -2.63 1.27 1.10
CA VAL A 93 -1.62 1.00 0.08
C VAL A 93 -0.38 0.48 0.79
N LEU A 94 -0.02 -0.76 0.50
CA LEU A 94 1.09 -1.47 1.11
C LEU A 94 2.16 -1.72 0.06
N VAL A 95 3.36 -1.21 0.28
CA VAL A 95 4.51 -1.41 -0.62
C VAL A 95 5.42 -2.49 -0.04
N ALA A 96 5.80 -3.46 -0.85
CA ALA A 96 6.74 -4.52 -0.49
C ALA A 96 7.74 -4.73 -1.62
N HIS A 97 8.94 -5.19 -1.28
CA HIS A 97 9.98 -5.58 -2.21
C HIS A 97 10.00 -7.09 -2.36
N GLU A 98 9.84 -7.58 -3.59
CA GLU A 98 9.75 -9.02 -3.86
C GLU A 98 11.11 -9.71 -4.05
N ASP A 99 12.16 -8.93 -4.15
CA ASP A 99 13.54 -9.41 -4.28
C ASP A 99 14.15 -9.95 -2.96
N VAL A 100 13.41 -9.83 -1.86
CA VAL A 100 13.79 -10.39 -0.55
C VAL A 100 13.15 -11.77 -0.39
N GLU A 101 13.96 -12.83 -0.46
CA GLU A 101 13.48 -14.22 -0.48
C GLU A 101 12.67 -14.58 0.78
N ASP A 102 13.09 -14.09 1.94
CA ASP A 102 12.42 -14.34 3.23
C ASP A 102 11.02 -13.73 3.31
N ASP A 103 10.70 -12.75 2.47
CA ASP A 103 9.42 -12.06 2.47
C ASP A 103 8.34 -12.79 1.64
N ALA A 104 8.72 -13.73 0.80
CA ALA A 104 7.83 -14.38 -0.16
C ALA A 104 6.58 -15.01 0.47
N HIS A 105 6.68 -15.50 1.71
CA HIS A 105 5.58 -16.18 2.40
C HIS A 105 4.46 -15.24 2.83
N TRP A 106 4.78 -14.03 3.34
CA TRP A 106 3.76 -13.06 3.74
C TRP A 106 3.29 -12.21 2.57
N ILE A 107 4.14 -11.93 1.58
CA ILE A 107 3.76 -11.26 0.32
C ILE A 107 2.67 -12.06 -0.40
N ARG A 108 2.83 -13.39 -0.47
CA ARG A 108 1.81 -14.28 -1.07
C ARG A 108 0.46 -14.14 -0.37
N ARG A 109 0.43 -14.05 0.96
CA ARG A 109 -0.82 -13.84 1.70
C ARG A 109 -1.45 -12.49 1.41
N LEU A 110 -0.65 -11.43 1.32
CA LEU A 110 -1.14 -10.10 0.94
C LEU A 110 -1.75 -10.09 -0.46
N ARG A 111 -1.11 -10.74 -1.42
CA ARG A 111 -1.65 -10.89 -2.77
C ARG A 111 -3.04 -11.53 -2.78
N HIS A 112 -3.23 -12.57 -1.95
CA HIS A 112 -4.56 -13.19 -1.82
C HIS A 112 -5.63 -12.27 -1.22
N ALA A 113 -5.25 -11.37 -0.33
CA ALA A 113 -6.17 -10.46 0.33
C ALA A 113 -6.36 -9.13 -0.41
N ALA A 114 -5.44 -8.75 -1.30
CA ALA A 114 -5.47 -7.49 -2.02
C ALA A 114 -6.61 -7.44 -3.04
N GLN A 115 -7.31 -6.33 -3.10
CA GLN A 115 -8.31 -6.04 -4.14
C GLN A 115 -7.64 -5.65 -5.46
N THR A 116 -6.49 -4.97 -5.36
CA THR A 116 -5.71 -4.53 -6.50
C THR A 116 -4.24 -4.75 -6.19
N GLU A 117 -3.52 -5.35 -7.12
CA GLU A 117 -2.08 -5.51 -7.08
C GLU A 117 -1.47 -4.67 -8.20
N ILE A 118 -0.45 -3.90 -7.84
CA ILE A 118 0.37 -3.14 -8.79
C ILE A 118 1.79 -3.65 -8.64
N GLU A 119 2.28 -4.30 -9.68
CA GLU A 119 3.62 -4.85 -9.70
C GLU A 119 4.49 -4.06 -10.66
N VAL A 120 5.64 -3.58 -10.17
CA VAL A 120 6.63 -2.85 -10.97
C VAL A 120 7.81 -3.77 -11.21
N ARG A 121 8.14 -4.00 -12.48
CA ARG A 121 9.22 -4.90 -12.90
C ARG A 121 10.19 -4.20 -13.83
N ALA A 122 11.43 -4.64 -13.81
CA ALA A 122 12.38 -4.36 -14.89
C ALA A 122 11.89 -4.99 -16.21
N LEU A 123 12.46 -4.54 -17.31
CA LEU A 123 12.19 -5.16 -18.62
C LEU A 123 12.87 -6.51 -18.71
N GLU A 124 12.16 -7.51 -19.21
CA GLU A 124 12.72 -8.83 -19.49
C GLU A 124 13.83 -8.79 -20.57
N SER A 125 13.74 -7.85 -21.48
CA SER A 125 14.76 -7.59 -22.53
C SER A 125 16.02 -6.90 -22.02
N GLY A 126 16.09 -6.53 -20.74
CA GLY A 126 17.16 -5.75 -20.14
C GLY A 126 16.97 -4.24 -20.28
N ALA A 127 18.06 -3.47 -20.11
CA ALA A 127 18.01 -2.01 -20.13
C ALA A 127 17.63 -1.44 -21.51
N SER A 128 16.76 -0.45 -21.52
CA SER A 128 16.36 0.31 -22.71
C SER A 128 16.52 1.81 -22.45
N GLN A 129 16.88 2.57 -23.48
CA GLN A 129 16.95 4.04 -23.39
C GLN A 129 15.55 4.69 -23.33
N ASP A 130 14.56 4.01 -23.88
CA ASP A 130 13.21 4.56 -24.03
C ASP A 130 12.20 4.03 -23.03
N VAL A 131 12.49 2.91 -22.37
CA VAL A 131 11.58 2.25 -21.42
C VAL A 131 12.34 1.93 -20.15
N ALA A 132 11.88 2.43 -19.02
CA ALA A 132 12.50 2.20 -17.72
C ALA A 132 12.02 0.88 -17.08
N GLY A 133 10.81 0.44 -17.38
CA GLY A 133 10.25 -0.79 -16.84
C GLY A 133 8.81 -1.03 -17.29
N GLN A 134 8.20 -2.01 -16.66
CA GLN A 134 6.80 -2.37 -16.88
C GLN A 134 6.01 -2.39 -15.57
N VAL A 135 4.73 -2.08 -15.67
CA VAL A 135 3.77 -2.16 -14.57
C VAL A 135 2.69 -3.16 -14.95
N LEU A 136 2.42 -4.09 -14.05
CA LEU A 136 1.31 -5.03 -14.15
C LEU A 136 0.26 -4.61 -13.13
N LEU A 137 -0.97 -4.37 -13.59
CA LEU A 137 -2.11 -4.06 -12.76
C LEU A 137 -3.08 -5.23 -12.79
N THR A 138 -3.25 -5.89 -11.66
CA THR A 138 -4.20 -7.00 -11.49
C THR A 138 -5.29 -6.60 -10.51
N ARG A 139 -6.55 -6.84 -10.86
CA ARG A 139 -7.71 -6.56 -10.01
C ARG A 139 -8.52 -7.82 -9.77
N ARG A 140 -9.14 -7.92 -8.60
CA ARG A 140 -10.17 -8.93 -8.35
C ARG A 140 -11.51 -8.43 -8.89
N LYS A 141 -12.20 -9.29 -9.61
CA LYS A 141 -13.58 -9.02 -10.03
C LYS A 141 -14.44 -8.94 -8.78
N ALA A 142 -15.07 -7.80 -8.56
CA ALA A 142 -16.05 -7.69 -7.51
C ALA A 142 -17.19 -8.68 -7.80
N SER A 143 -17.49 -9.57 -6.85
CA SER A 143 -18.68 -10.40 -6.93
C SER A 143 -19.92 -9.49 -7.06
N ARG A 144 -20.77 -9.74 -8.03
CA ARG A 144 -22.03 -8.99 -8.24
C ARG A 144 -23.07 -9.25 -7.13
N THR A 145 -22.73 -10.02 -6.12
CA THR A 145 -23.57 -10.26 -4.95
C THR A 145 -23.73 -8.96 -4.16
N ILE A 146 -24.88 -8.71 -3.62
CA ILE A 146 -25.42 -7.48 -3.00
C ILE A 146 -24.53 -6.91 -1.84
N SER A 147 -23.62 -7.69 -1.30
CA SER A 147 -22.54 -7.23 -0.40
C SER A 147 -21.33 -6.79 -1.24
N ARG A 148 -21.03 -5.52 -1.24
CA ARG A 148 -19.84 -4.90 -1.87
C ARG A 148 -18.48 -5.39 -1.31
N GLU A 149 -18.44 -6.54 -0.69
CA GLU A 149 -17.23 -7.13 -0.14
C GLU A 149 -16.57 -7.98 -1.21
N VAL A 150 -15.38 -7.57 -1.62
CA VAL A 150 -14.52 -8.37 -2.50
C VAL A 150 -13.96 -9.51 -1.65
N ASN A 151 -14.28 -10.75 -2.02
CA ASN A 151 -13.79 -11.92 -1.33
C ASN A 151 -12.44 -12.38 -1.92
N ALA A 152 -11.61 -12.98 -1.10
CA ALA A 152 -10.33 -13.55 -1.54
C ALA A 152 -10.50 -14.67 -2.61
N SER A 153 -11.69 -15.24 -2.73
CA SER A 153 -12.07 -16.24 -3.72
C SER A 153 -12.55 -15.65 -5.05
N ASP A 154 -12.73 -14.31 -5.14
CA ASP A 154 -13.18 -13.71 -6.38
C ASP A 154 -12.10 -13.87 -7.48
N PRO A 155 -12.52 -14.16 -8.72
CA PRO A 155 -11.57 -14.38 -9.81
C PRO A 155 -10.79 -13.10 -10.13
N LEU A 156 -9.51 -13.26 -10.44
CA LEU A 156 -8.66 -12.17 -10.92
C LEU A 156 -9.08 -11.75 -12.34
N GLU A 157 -8.98 -10.46 -12.61
CA GLU A 157 -9.01 -9.95 -13.97
C GLU A 157 -7.70 -10.26 -14.69
N GLU A 158 -7.72 -10.29 -16.01
CA GLU A 158 -6.47 -10.38 -16.78
C GLU A 158 -5.58 -9.18 -16.44
N PRO A 159 -4.28 -9.40 -16.17
CA PRO A 159 -3.35 -8.33 -15.84
C PRO A 159 -3.26 -7.32 -16.97
N GLN A 160 -3.45 -6.04 -16.65
CA GLN A 160 -3.19 -4.95 -17.58
C GLN A 160 -1.71 -4.61 -17.53
N LYS A 161 -1.01 -4.77 -18.64
CA LYS A 161 0.40 -4.46 -18.78
C LYS A 161 0.57 -3.06 -19.39
N MET A 162 1.41 -2.26 -18.75
CA MET A 162 1.81 -0.93 -19.21
C MET A 162 3.33 -0.81 -19.12
N PHE A 163 3.91 -0.05 -20.02
CA PHE A 163 5.31 0.33 -19.93
C PHE A 163 5.44 1.74 -19.38
N PHE A 164 6.57 2.08 -18.81
CA PHE A 164 6.83 3.45 -18.36
C PHE A 164 8.23 3.94 -18.71
N LYS A 165 8.32 5.25 -18.88
CA LYS A 165 9.57 5.98 -19.06
C LYS A 165 9.70 7.00 -17.94
N LEU A 166 10.92 7.13 -17.42
CA LEU A 166 11.25 8.17 -16.44
C LEU A 166 11.74 9.40 -17.18
N GLY A 167 11.10 10.54 -16.96
CA GLY A 167 11.54 11.85 -17.41
C GLY A 167 12.20 12.64 -16.28
N ALA A 168 12.63 13.86 -16.56
CA ALA A 168 13.27 14.76 -15.60
C ALA A 168 12.28 15.35 -14.56
N GLY A 169 11.39 14.55 -14.02
CA GLY A 169 10.38 14.95 -13.02
C GLY A 169 8.98 14.43 -13.34
N ASP A 170 8.84 13.59 -14.34
CA ASP A 170 7.59 12.93 -14.69
C ASP A 170 7.80 11.42 -14.97
N ILE A 171 6.69 10.68 -14.84
CA ILE A 171 6.60 9.29 -15.29
C ILE A 171 5.55 9.25 -16.40
N ARG A 172 5.89 8.69 -17.54
CA ARG A 172 4.98 8.53 -18.68
C ARG A 172 4.69 7.07 -18.89
N PHE A 173 3.39 6.73 -18.90
CA PHE A 173 2.91 5.38 -19.15
C PHE A 173 2.44 5.26 -20.60
N PHE A 174 2.65 4.07 -21.20
CA PHE A 174 2.19 3.71 -22.54
C PHE A 174 1.93 2.20 -22.61
N GLN A 175 1.08 1.82 -23.55
CA GLN A 175 0.72 0.42 -23.85
C GLN A 175 1.52 -0.11 -25.02
#